data_98c67a0153c7c37745ce76d7bee36dd2
#
_entry.id   98c67a0153c7c37745ce76d7bee36dd2
#
_cell.length_a   1.000
_cell.length_b   1.000
_cell.length_c   1.000
_cell.angle_alpha   90.00
_cell.angle_beta   90.00
_cell.angle_gamma   90.00
#
_symmetry.space_group_name_H-M   'P 1'
#
loop_
_entity.id
_entity.type
_entity.pdbx_description
1 polymer ?
#
loop_
_entity_poly.entity_id
_entity_poly.type
_entity_poly.pdbx_seq_one_letter_code
_entity_poly.pdbx_strand_id
1 'polypeptide(L)'
;MNLFALSGFIFCVILVIISTIIVIKSKNMVRLISSGVLIILIFITVLLSKELTNIDAEIQKRIEILDPYLKEYYPNEKWEFSIIPYKEEGYKHLNPKYIGVIFESEPDKTFYYFTDKNGNTALVAEDDRTHND
;
A
#
# COMPACT_ATOMS: atom_id res chain seq x y z
N MET A 1 2.11 -8.78 -3.02
CA MET A 1 2.32 -8.06 -4.30
C MET A 1 1.25 -8.55 -5.26
N ASN A 2 0.30 -7.68 -5.67
CA ASN A 2 -0.83 -8.08 -6.50
C ASN A 2 -0.36 -8.58 -7.87
N LEU A 3 -1.04 -9.61 -8.39
CA LEU A 3 -0.76 -10.19 -9.71
C LEU A 3 -0.73 -9.11 -10.82
N PHE A 4 -1.59 -8.10 -10.72
CA PHE A 4 -1.63 -6.94 -11.63
C PHE A 4 -0.40 -6.04 -11.50
N ALA A 5 0.07 -5.76 -10.29
CA ALA A 5 1.28 -4.96 -10.08
C ALA A 5 2.52 -5.72 -10.57
N LEU A 6 2.57 -7.05 -10.35
CA LEU A 6 3.63 -7.91 -10.84
C LEU A 6 3.63 -7.97 -12.37
N SER A 7 2.46 -8.14 -13.01
CA SER A 7 2.34 -8.16 -14.47
C SER A 7 2.71 -6.81 -15.09
N GLY A 8 2.32 -5.69 -14.48
CA GLY A 8 2.71 -4.35 -14.91
C GLY A 8 4.23 -4.14 -14.82
N PHE A 9 4.85 -4.58 -13.72
CA PHE A 9 6.30 -4.49 -13.55
C PHE A 9 7.05 -5.33 -14.59
N ILE A 10 6.62 -6.57 -14.82
CA ILE A 10 7.21 -7.46 -15.85
C ILE A 10 7.08 -6.82 -17.23
N PHE A 11 5.90 -6.26 -17.55
CA PHE A 11 5.68 -5.57 -18.83
C PHE A 11 6.62 -4.37 -19.03
N CYS A 12 6.81 -3.54 -18.00
CA CYS A 12 7.76 -2.43 -18.03
C CYS A 12 9.20 -2.91 -18.25
N VAL A 13 9.61 -3.99 -17.58
CA VAL A 13 10.96 -4.57 -17.76
C VAL A 13 11.17 -5.05 -19.19
N ILE A 14 10.17 -5.72 -19.78
CA ILE A 14 10.23 -6.17 -21.17
C ILE A 14 10.37 -4.98 -22.14
N LEU A 15 9.61 -3.90 -21.93
CA LEU A 15 9.70 -2.69 -22.75
C LEU A 15 11.09 -2.02 -22.65
N VAL A 16 11.67 -1.99 -21.47
CA VAL A 16 13.03 -1.48 -21.26
C VAL A 16 14.04 -2.31 -22.03
N ILE A 17 13.95 -3.64 -22.00
CA ILE A 17 14.84 -4.54 -22.73
C ILE A 17 14.71 -4.31 -24.24
N ILE A 18 13.49 -4.25 -24.76
CA ILE A 18 13.22 -4.02 -26.19
C ILE A 18 13.77 -2.66 -26.62
N SER A 19 13.53 -1.59 -25.84
CA SER A 19 14.05 -0.26 -26.13
C SER A 19 15.57 -0.23 -26.14
N THR A 20 16.21 -0.94 -25.22
CA THR A 20 17.68 -1.04 -25.17
C THR A 20 18.26 -1.73 -26.40
N ILE A 21 17.63 -2.80 -26.87
CA ILE A 21 18.04 -3.51 -28.11
C ILE A 21 17.91 -2.58 -29.32
N ILE A 22 16.83 -1.80 -29.42
CA ILE A 22 16.60 -0.83 -30.49
C ILE A 22 17.69 0.27 -30.46
N VAL A 23 18.04 0.80 -29.28
CA VAL A 23 19.10 1.82 -29.12
C VAL A 23 20.45 1.31 -29.63
N ILE A 24 20.79 0.05 -29.31
CA ILE A 24 22.09 -0.54 -29.72
C ILE A 24 22.17 -0.76 -31.25
N LYS A 25 21.03 -1.09 -31.89
CA LYS A 25 20.98 -1.52 -33.29
C LYS A 25 20.68 -0.41 -34.28
N SER A 26 20.26 0.79 -33.83
CA SER A 26 19.76 1.90 -34.66
C SER A 26 20.79 2.93 -35.06
N LYS A 27 20.56 3.62 -36.20
CA LYS A 27 21.31 4.81 -36.65
C LYS A 27 20.98 6.05 -35.77
N ASN A 28 21.89 7.02 -35.77
CA ASN A 28 21.98 8.13 -34.81
C ASN A 28 20.65 8.84 -34.36
N MET A 29 19.74 9.13 -35.27
CA MET A 29 18.47 9.84 -34.92
C MET A 29 17.49 8.97 -34.13
N VAL A 30 17.28 7.73 -34.55
CA VAL A 30 16.40 6.78 -33.87
C VAL A 30 16.98 6.41 -32.50
N ARG A 31 18.31 6.38 -32.37
CA ARG A 31 19.00 6.14 -31.10
C ARG A 31 18.74 7.23 -30.08
N LEU A 32 18.70 8.52 -30.49
CA LEU A 32 18.43 9.64 -29.62
C LEU A 32 16.98 9.62 -29.09
N ILE A 33 16.01 9.38 -29.98
CA ILE A 33 14.58 9.31 -29.61
C ILE A 33 14.34 8.11 -28.69
N SER A 34 14.88 6.96 -29.00
CA SER A 34 14.71 5.72 -28.22
C SER A 34 15.34 5.85 -26.81
N SER A 35 16.46 6.54 -26.66
CA SER A 35 17.06 6.80 -25.35
C SER A 35 16.19 7.73 -24.49
N GLY A 36 15.55 8.74 -25.09
CA GLY A 36 14.61 9.61 -24.40
C GLY A 36 13.38 8.86 -23.88
N VAL A 37 12.79 8.00 -24.68
CA VAL A 37 11.65 7.15 -24.27
C VAL A 37 12.04 6.20 -23.14
N LEU A 38 13.24 5.61 -23.18
CA LEU A 38 13.77 4.74 -22.14
C LEU A 38 13.85 5.47 -20.79
N ILE A 39 14.40 6.68 -20.77
CA ILE A 39 14.54 7.49 -19.56
C ILE A 39 13.15 7.81 -18.96
N ILE A 40 12.17 8.16 -19.79
CA ILE A 40 10.81 8.45 -19.36
C ILE A 40 10.16 7.20 -18.75
N LEU A 41 10.32 6.03 -19.37
CA LEU A 41 9.78 4.77 -18.85
C LEU A 41 10.38 4.40 -17.49
N ILE A 42 11.69 4.53 -17.31
CA ILE A 42 12.37 4.30 -16.05
C ILE A 42 11.84 5.26 -14.97
N PHE A 43 11.68 6.54 -15.32
CA PHE A 43 11.17 7.55 -14.39
C PHE A 43 9.75 7.25 -13.92
N ILE A 44 8.85 6.86 -14.83
CA ILE A 44 7.47 6.45 -14.51
C ILE A 44 7.49 5.20 -13.60
N THR A 45 8.32 4.21 -13.90
CA THR A 45 8.41 2.98 -13.09
C THR A 45 8.86 3.30 -11.66
N VAL A 46 9.83 4.20 -11.48
CA VAL A 46 10.31 4.64 -10.16
C VAL A 46 9.22 5.40 -9.39
N LEU A 47 8.46 6.26 -10.07
CA LEU A 47 7.36 7.00 -9.42
C LEU A 47 6.26 6.05 -8.94
N LEU A 48 5.82 5.11 -9.78
CA LEU A 48 4.80 4.11 -9.41
C LEU A 48 5.27 3.21 -8.26
N SER A 49 6.54 2.83 -8.25
CA SER A 49 7.10 2.03 -7.17
C SER A 49 7.09 2.77 -5.82
N LYS A 50 7.36 4.07 -5.83
CA LYS A 50 7.34 4.89 -4.60
C LYS A 50 5.95 5.04 -4.01
N GLU A 51 4.91 5.20 -4.83
CA GLU A 51 3.53 5.30 -4.33
C GLU A 51 3.07 4.01 -3.64
N LEU A 52 3.35 2.85 -4.23
CA LEU A 52 2.99 1.56 -3.64
C LEU A 52 3.71 1.27 -2.31
N THR A 53 4.96 1.69 -2.19
CA THR A 53 5.77 1.49 -0.98
C THR A 53 5.37 2.46 0.15
N ASN A 54 4.90 3.65 -0.19
CA ASN A 54 4.55 4.67 0.78
C ASN A 54 3.31 4.31 1.61
N ILE A 55 2.29 3.65 1.02
CA ILE A 55 1.06 3.28 1.75
C ILE A 55 1.37 2.23 2.82
N ASP A 56 2.11 1.19 2.48
CA ASP A 56 2.46 0.12 3.43
C ASP A 56 3.36 0.68 4.57
N ALA A 57 4.31 1.56 4.24
CA ALA A 57 5.13 2.24 5.25
C ALA A 57 4.33 3.21 6.13
N GLU A 58 3.34 3.89 5.57
CA GLU A 58 2.44 4.78 6.31
C GLU A 58 1.55 3.97 7.28
N ILE A 59 1.05 2.82 6.86
CA ILE A 59 0.28 1.90 7.71
C ILE A 59 1.13 1.45 8.91
N GLN A 60 2.36 1.02 8.69
CA GLN A 60 3.26 0.59 9.77
C GLN A 60 3.52 1.72 10.78
N LYS A 61 3.79 2.94 10.31
CA LYS A 61 3.95 4.09 11.21
C LYS A 61 2.70 4.39 12.04
N ARG A 62 1.52 4.20 11.48
CA ARG A 62 0.26 4.39 12.22
C ARG A 62 0.06 3.32 13.29
N ILE A 63 0.42 2.08 13.01
CA ILE A 63 0.42 0.99 14.00
C ILE A 63 1.40 1.31 15.13
N GLU A 64 2.61 1.79 14.83
CA GLU A 64 3.60 2.17 15.84
C GLU A 64 3.13 3.30 16.77
N ILE A 65 2.25 4.19 16.28
CA ILE A 65 1.65 5.25 17.10
C ILE A 65 0.42 4.72 17.86
N LEU A 66 -0.37 3.86 17.24
CA LEU A 66 -1.59 3.32 17.81
C LEU A 66 -1.33 2.34 18.95
N ASP A 67 -0.28 1.52 18.86
CA ASP A 67 0.03 0.51 19.88
C ASP A 67 0.27 1.10 21.29
N PRO A 68 1.10 2.12 21.47
CA PRO A 68 1.24 2.76 22.80
C PRO A 68 -0.05 3.47 23.27
N TYR A 69 -0.83 4.05 22.34
CA TYR A 69 -2.14 4.62 22.67
C TYR A 69 -3.08 3.56 23.25
N LEU A 70 -3.19 2.39 22.61
CA LEU A 70 -4.02 1.30 23.11
C LEU A 70 -3.52 0.76 24.46
N LYS A 71 -2.21 0.66 24.66
CA LYS A 71 -1.62 0.26 25.95
C LYS A 71 -1.96 1.21 27.09
N GLU A 72 -2.03 2.51 26.80
CA GLU A 72 -2.40 3.52 27.80
C GLU A 72 -3.89 3.45 28.16
N TYR A 73 -4.77 3.30 27.17
CA TYR A 73 -6.21 3.33 27.39
C TYR A 73 -6.83 1.97 27.76
N TYR A 74 -6.18 0.87 27.34
CA TYR A 74 -6.64 -0.50 27.56
C TYR A 74 -5.53 -1.40 28.13
N PRO A 75 -4.97 -1.08 29.32
CA PRO A 75 -3.75 -1.72 29.84
C PRO A 75 -3.88 -3.22 30.14
N ASN A 76 -5.11 -3.71 30.32
CA ASN A 76 -5.40 -5.12 30.63
C ASN A 76 -5.93 -5.92 29.44
N GLU A 77 -6.07 -5.28 28.26
CA GLU A 77 -6.55 -5.91 27.04
C GLU A 77 -5.39 -6.35 26.15
N LYS A 78 -5.65 -7.40 25.40
CA LYS A 78 -4.81 -7.81 24.29
C LYS A 78 -5.57 -7.58 22.99
N TRP A 79 -4.85 -7.30 21.94
CA TRP A 79 -5.43 -7.01 20.62
C TRP A 79 -4.59 -7.54 19.49
N GLU A 80 -5.24 -7.69 18.35
CA GLU A 80 -4.61 -7.98 17.07
C GLU A 80 -4.93 -6.84 16.09
N PHE A 81 -3.94 -6.45 15.27
CA PHE A 81 -4.15 -5.45 14.24
C PHE A 81 -4.66 -6.11 12.96
N SER A 82 -5.72 -5.55 12.41
CA SER A 82 -6.30 -5.92 11.11
C SER A 82 -6.09 -4.79 10.12
N ILE A 83 -5.36 -5.08 9.04
CA ILE A 83 -5.09 -4.11 7.99
C ILE A 83 -6.10 -4.32 6.87
N ILE A 84 -6.73 -3.22 6.41
CA ILE A 84 -7.65 -3.28 5.28
C ILE A 84 -6.88 -3.73 4.02
N PRO A 85 -7.29 -4.82 3.35
CA PRO A 85 -6.64 -5.32 2.15
C PRO A 85 -7.00 -4.46 0.93
N TYR A 86 -6.64 -3.18 0.95
CA TYR A 86 -7.01 -2.16 -0.04
C TYR A 86 -6.58 -2.50 -1.49
N LYS A 87 -5.71 -3.50 -1.67
CA LYS A 87 -5.26 -4.01 -2.97
C LYS A 87 -6.24 -5.01 -3.58
N GLU A 88 -7.18 -5.53 -2.80
CA GLU A 88 -8.16 -6.53 -3.23
C GLU A 88 -9.45 -5.88 -3.76
N GLU A 89 -10.12 -6.59 -4.68
CA GLU A 89 -11.43 -6.15 -5.16
C GLU A 89 -12.45 -6.22 -4.01
N GLY A 90 -13.30 -5.20 -3.91
CA GLY A 90 -14.25 -5.05 -2.80
C GLY A 90 -13.78 -4.11 -1.70
N TYR A 91 -12.49 -3.94 -1.49
CA TYR A 91 -11.94 -3.07 -0.43
C TYR A 91 -11.42 -1.71 -0.94
N LYS A 92 -11.40 -1.50 -2.25
CA LYS A 92 -10.87 -0.26 -2.88
C LYS A 92 -11.59 1.03 -2.46
N HIS A 93 -12.84 0.93 -1.98
CA HIS A 93 -13.62 2.06 -1.51
C HIS A 93 -13.31 2.42 -0.05
N LEU A 94 -12.63 1.54 0.69
CA LEU A 94 -12.25 1.78 2.07
C LEU A 94 -10.93 2.55 2.15
N ASN A 95 -10.81 3.41 3.17
CA ASN A 95 -9.59 4.16 3.38
C ASN A 95 -8.51 3.24 3.97
N PRO A 96 -7.40 2.97 3.25
CA PRO A 96 -6.34 2.07 3.72
C PRO A 96 -5.60 2.59 4.96
N LYS A 97 -5.85 3.84 5.35
CA LYS A 97 -5.23 4.47 6.53
C LYS A 97 -5.95 4.16 7.84
N TYR A 98 -7.09 3.50 7.77
CA TYR A 98 -7.76 3.00 8.98
C TYR A 98 -7.13 1.68 9.40
N ILE A 99 -6.84 1.58 10.70
CA ILE A 99 -6.26 0.36 11.29
C ILE A 99 -7.36 -0.32 12.09
N GLY A 100 -7.68 -1.55 11.72
CA GLY A 100 -8.60 -2.39 12.48
C GLY A 100 -7.88 -2.92 13.74
N VAL A 101 -8.59 -2.92 14.84
CA VAL A 101 -8.16 -3.49 16.12
C VAL A 101 -9.21 -4.48 16.58
N ILE A 102 -8.81 -5.68 16.88
CA ILE A 102 -9.65 -6.75 17.39
C ILE A 102 -9.19 -7.03 18.81
N PHE A 103 -10.03 -6.74 19.80
CA PHE A 103 -9.71 -7.05 21.19
C PHE A 103 -10.01 -8.51 21.50
N GLU A 104 -9.20 -9.12 22.37
CA GLU A 104 -9.39 -10.50 22.80
C GLU A 104 -10.74 -10.68 23.57
N SER A 105 -11.20 -9.64 24.25
CA SER A 105 -12.50 -9.59 24.93
C SER A 105 -13.70 -9.54 23.99
N GLU A 106 -13.54 -9.01 22.76
CA GLU A 106 -14.58 -8.87 21.74
C GLU A 106 -14.08 -9.36 20.36
N PRO A 107 -13.82 -10.67 20.19
CA PRO A 107 -13.19 -11.22 18.99
C PRO A 107 -14.06 -11.10 17.72
N ASP A 108 -15.37 -10.93 17.89
CA ASP A 108 -16.34 -10.80 16.80
C ASP A 108 -16.47 -9.38 16.27
N LYS A 109 -15.78 -8.41 16.90
CA LYS A 109 -15.81 -7.01 16.50
C LYS A 109 -14.46 -6.51 16.03
N THR A 110 -14.49 -5.63 15.04
CA THR A 110 -13.32 -4.88 14.57
C THR A 110 -13.55 -3.40 14.79
N PHE A 111 -12.66 -2.78 15.56
CA PHE A 111 -12.67 -1.36 15.85
C PHE A 111 -11.68 -0.65 14.93
N TYR A 112 -12.14 0.26 14.08
CA TYR A 112 -11.30 0.98 13.15
C TYR A 112 -10.85 2.31 13.74
N TYR A 113 -9.53 2.46 13.89
CA TYR A 113 -8.89 3.66 14.36
C TYR A 113 -8.21 4.43 13.23
N PHE A 114 -8.26 5.73 13.32
CA PHE A 114 -7.47 6.63 12.50
C PHE A 114 -6.48 7.36 13.38
N THR A 115 -5.21 7.35 12.96
CA THR A 115 -4.14 8.10 13.63
C THR A 115 -3.55 9.08 12.64
N ASP A 116 -3.48 10.36 13.01
CA ASP A 116 -2.85 11.40 12.21
C ASP A 116 -1.32 11.41 12.38
N LYS A 117 -0.65 12.28 11.61
CA LYS A 117 0.82 12.42 11.67
C LYS A 117 1.32 13.04 12.98
N ASN A 118 0.44 13.68 13.74
CA ASN A 118 0.74 14.33 15.03
C ASN A 118 0.50 13.38 16.22
N GLY A 119 0.01 12.17 15.95
CA GLY A 119 -0.28 11.18 16.98
C GLY A 119 -1.71 11.24 17.53
N ASN A 120 -2.58 12.13 17.02
CA ASN A 120 -3.97 12.15 17.43
C ASN A 120 -4.67 10.90 16.90
N THR A 121 -5.26 10.13 17.80
CA THR A 121 -5.94 8.87 17.51
C THR A 121 -7.42 8.99 17.84
N ALA A 122 -8.26 8.53 16.91
CA ALA A 122 -9.72 8.51 17.08
C ALA A 122 -10.30 7.20 16.57
N LEU A 123 -11.29 6.67 17.29
CA LEU A 123 -12.17 5.59 16.80
C LEU A 123 -13.06 6.16 15.70
N VAL A 124 -13.05 5.54 14.52
CA VAL A 124 -13.75 6.02 13.32
C VAL A 124 -15.00 5.18 13.03
N ALA A 125 -14.89 3.87 13.21
CA ALA A 125 -15.94 2.92 12.90
C ALA A 125 -15.79 1.66 13.75
N GLU A 126 -16.89 0.93 13.89
CA GLU A 126 -16.97 -0.40 14.47
C GLU A 126 -17.69 -1.30 13.46
N ASP A 127 -17.17 -2.49 13.23
CA ASP A 127 -17.77 -3.49 12.34
C ASP A 127 -17.95 -4.82 13.07
N ASP A 128 -19.15 -5.38 12.96
CA ASP A 128 -19.51 -6.66 13.55
C ASP A 128 -19.25 -7.77 12.50
N ARG A 129 -18.33 -8.69 12.79
CA ARG A 129 -17.93 -9.78 11.87
C ARG A 129 -19.03 -10.82 11.66
N THR A 130 -20.06 -10.82 12.47
CA THR A 130 -21.13 -11.82 12.39
C THR A 130 -22.05 -11.68 11.18
N HIS A 131 -21.92 -10.59 10.39
CA HIS A 131 -22.83 -10.27 9.28
C HIS A 131 -22.26 -10.59 7.87
N ASN A 132 -21.13 -11.27 7.76
CA ASN A 132 -20.50 -11.59 6.45
C ASN A 132 -20.55 -13.07 6.06
N ASP A 133 -21.61 -13.78 6.45
CA ASP A 133 -21.96 -15.11 5.90
C ASP A 133 -23.09 -15.02 4.86
#